data_6d0dfb89b9fc30ea03364e1fc36aee13
#
_entry.id   6d0dfb89b9fc30ea03364e1fc36aee13
#
_cell.length_a   1.000
_cell.length_b   1.000
_cell.length_c   1.000
_cell.angle_alpha   90.00
_cell.angle_beta   90.00
_cell.angle_gamma   90.00
#
_symmetry.space_group_name_H-M   'P 1'
#
loop_
_entity.id
_entity.type
_entity.pdbx_description
1 polymer ?
#
loop_
_entity_poly.entity_id
_entity_poly.type
_entity_poly.pdbx_seq_one_letter_code
_entity_poly.pdbx_strand_id
1 'polypeptide(L)'
;MKLTMYMGRAGTGKSYACYERIREIITTCPGEPIILLVPDPATYRTERELAAFMPEGGFTTVRVVGFGRLAHQVFQSLGKAREDSLSDIGQKLVLRLLLKRHADKLEVLRRAASQPHFADVLQGLLAECKAFRVTAEDLRSGADKVDSMGLAGKLRELAYIKEQYETMTDNLWGSDEDSMEELIRCIGDSPLLQQAHVIVDGFHWFTPLQNILIQRMFALAKESILTVTLPAETEPERYARPGQLFYRPYEVYATYKERYGKQLLVRRFTKQHRFQSPVLEALEKGYFAYPSQGNQSKDTVAVVRAYNREREVDAICRRISSLVREEGYRWRDITIMLRESETYGDILEKGLAQYGIPFFTDRRHPMRSHPLAELLTGLLEIVQSRFNHDAVFRLLKTDFFPLSREEVDLLENYCLEFGIRELMWLKPEWTYRRRDTGPEGSDSYERETLRVSRIQNIHSRIVPLWQLLWDFGRQSHTGYEWCEHLYTCLESLHVPRTLSQWSREAVAEGLQEEADSHEQMYKRVIRFFDEVMLLAKTELLAPDEIAVLLREGLDEVTYSLGPPGLDHVAVTTVERGYTTESAIVFV
;
A
#
# COMPACT_ATOMS: atom_id res chain seq x y z
N MET A 1 -30.13 11.60 -22.74
CA MET A 1 -28.67 11.45 -22.59
C MET A 1 -28.24 10.19 -23.33
N LYS A 2 -27.30 10.27 -24.24
CA LYS A 2 -26.84 9.09 -25.00
C LYS A 2 -25.54 8.59 -24.39
N LEU A 3 -25.47 7.28 -24.10
CA LEU A 3 -24.23 6.61 -23.71
C LEU A 3 -23.74 5.76 -24.88
N THR A 4 -22.49 5.92 -25.27
CA THR A 4 -21.84 5.04 -26.25
C THR A 4 -21.03 3.98 -25.50
N MET A 5 -21.33 2.71 -25.75
CA MET A 5 -20.59 1.58 -25.16
C MET A 5 -19.73 0.90 -26.22
N TYR A 6 -18.43 0.80 -25.99
CA TYR A 6 -17.49 0.06 -26.83
C TYR A 6 -17.32 -1.34 -26.27
N MET A 7 -17.80 -2.34 -27.01
CA MET A 7 -17.82 -3.74 -26.59
C MET A 7 -16.89 -4.57 -27.47
N GLY A 8 -16.05 -5.38 -26.86
CA GLY A 8 -15.15 -6.30 -27.57
C GLY A 8 -14.23 -7.03 -26.59
N ARG A 9 -13.64 -8.14 -27.02
CA ARG A 9 -12.63 -8.88 -26.25
C ARG A 9 -11.36 -8.04 -26.02
N ALA A 10 -10.44 -8.54 -25.21
CA ALA A 10 -9.12 -7.91 -25.05
C ALA A 10 -8.38 -7.82 -26.39
N GLY A 11 -7.72 -6.70 -26.67
CA GLY A 11 -6.96 -6.51 -27.91
C GLY A 11 -7.76 -6.15 -29.16
N THR A 12 -9.08 -5.91 -29.07
CA THR A 12 -9.92 -5.56 -30.24
C THR A 12 -9.93 -4.05 -30.57
N GLY A 13 -9.07 -3.23 -29.96
CA GLY A 13 -8.92 -1.82 -30.31
C GLY A 13 -9.89 -0.86 -29.63
N LYS A 14 -10.56 -1.24 -28.54
CA LYS A 14 -11.47 -0.35 -27.79
C LYS A 14 -10.78 0.90 -27.27
N SER A 15 -9.65 0.75 -26.57
CA SER A 15 -8.87 1.88 -26.02
C SER A 15 -8.31 2.76 -27.15
N TYR A 16 -7.86 2.16 -28.25
CA TYR A 16 -7.44 2.89 -29.43
C TYR A 16 -8.57 3.75 -29.99
N ALA A 17 -9.79 3.23 -30.09
CA ALA A 17 -10.96 3.99 -30.52
C ALA A 17 -11.33 5.12 -29.53
N CYS A 18 -11.03 4.97 -28.22
CA CYS A 18 -11.13 6.07 -27.25
C CYS A 18 -10.10 7.15 -27.57
N TYR A 19 -8.84 6.80 -27.88
CA TYR A 19 -7.80 7.76 -28.22
C TYR A 19 -8.09 8.48 -29.56
N GLU A 20 -8.62 7.79 -30.57
CA GLU A 20 -9.12 8.42 -31.78
C GLU A 20 -10.21 9.45 -31.50
N ARG A 21 -11.18 9.08 -30.63
CA ARG A 21 -12.26 10.01 -30.25
C ARG A 21 -11.74 11.22 -29.48
N ILE A 22 -10.79 11.04 -28.59
CA ILE A 22 -10.11 12.14 -27.87
C ILE A 22 -9.44 13.08 -28.86
N ARG A 23 -8.69 12.55 -29.83
CA ARG A 23 -8.05 13.35 -30.89
C ARG A 23 -9.07 14.13 -31.71
N GLU A 24 -10.18 13.52 -32.09
CA GLU A 24 -11.27 14.18 -32.80
C GLU A 24 -11.83 15.35 -31.98
N ILE A 25 -12.10 15.14 -30.66
CA ILE A 25 -12.63 16.18 -29.78
C ILE A 25 -11.65 17.34 -29.68
N ILE A 26 -10.37 17.09 -29.44
CA ILE A 26 -9.33 18.12 -29.38
C ILE A 26 -9.29 18.95 -30.67
N THR A 27 -9.47 18.31 -31.83
CA THR A 27 -9.43 18.96 -33.13
C THR A 27 -10.70 19.74 -33.43
N THR A 28 -11.87 19.19 -33.08
CA THR A 28 -13.17 19.78 -33.46
C THR A 28 -13.71 20.75 -32.42
N CYS A 29 -13.36 20.56 -31.15
CA CYS A 29 -13.82 21.35 -30.01
C CYS A 29 -12.62 21.74 -29.12
N PRO A 30 -11.69 22.55 -29.62
CA PRO A 30 -10.49 22.92 -28.86
C PRO A 30 -10.87 23.64 -27.55
N GLY A 31 -10.25 23.20 -26.44
CA GLY A 31 -10.46 23.76 -25.12
C GLY A 31 -11.58 23.11 -24.29
N GLU A 32 -12.38 22.22 -24.85
CA GLU A 32 -13.35 21.47 -24.05
C GLU A 32 -12.63 20.42 -23.15
N PRO A 33 -13.01 20.31 -21.85
CA PRO A 33 -12.37 19.38 -20.95
C PRO A 33 -12.74 17.93 -21.28
N ILE A 34 -11.73 17.05 -21.24
CA ILE A 34 -11.89 15.61 -21.46
C ILE A 34 -11.40 14.89 -20.21
N ILE A 35 -12.22 14.03 -19.65
CA ILE A 35 -11.86 13.15 -18.52
C ILE A 35 -11.79 11.73 -19.04
N LEU A 36 -10.59 11.15 -19.02
CA LEU A 36 -10.35 9.74 -19.27
C LEU A 36 -10.15 9.03 -17.93
N LEU A 37 -11.20 8.37 -17.45
CA LEU A 37 -11.19 7.61 -16.21
C LEU A 37 -10.68 6.19 -16.50
N VAL A 38 -9.58 5.80 -15.87
CA VAL A 38 -8.95 4.49 -15.99
C VAL A 38 -8.62 3.93 -14.60
N PRO A 39 -8.39 2.63 -14.44
CA PRO A 39 -7.87 2.09 -13.18
C PRO A 39 -6.58 2.79 -12.74
N ASP A 40 -6.43 3.05 -11.44
CA ASP A 40 -5.29 3.83 -10.91
C ASP A 40 -3.93 3.30 -11.37
N PRO A 41 -3.64 1.99 -11.42
CA PRO A 41 -2.37 1.46 -11.93
C PRO A 41 -2.14 1.74 -13.42
N ALA A 42 -3.19 2.00 -14.19
CA ALA A 42 -3.10 2.26 -15.62
C ALA A 42 -2.84 3.73 -15.97
N THR A 43 -2.98 4.67 -15.04
CA THR A 43 -2.98 6.11 -15.32
C THR A 43 -1.70 6.57 -16.02
N TYR A 44 -0.53 6.29 -15.45
CA TYR A 44 0.76 6.69 -16.03
C TYR A 44 0.98 6.14 -17.44
N ARG A 45 0.68 4.86 -17.63
CA ARG A 45 0.82 4.22 -18.94
C ARG A 45 -0.13 4.85 -19.95
N THR A 46 -1.39 5.03 -19.60
CA THR A 46 -2.40 5.62 -20.48
C THR A 46 -2.04 7.07 -20.85
N GLU A 47 -1.50 7.87 -19.92
CA GLU A 47 -0.97 9.20 -20.20
C GLU A 47 0.14 9.15 -21.26
N ARG A 48 1.11 8.24 -21.10
CA ARG A 48 2.23 8.07 -22.02
C ARG A 48 1.79 7.58 -23.42
N GLU A 49 0.89 6.60 -23.46
CA GLU A 49 0.36 6.09 -24.73
C GLU A 49 -0.47 7.12 -25.47
N LEU A 50 -1.33 7.83 -24.74
CA LEU A 50 -2.13 8.91 -25.31
C LEU A 50 -1.24 10.06 -25.83
N ALA A 51 -0.21 10.45 -25.07
CA ALA A 51 0.74 11.47 -25.52
C ALA A 51 1.48 11.06 -26.80
N ALA A 52 1.94 9.80 -26.87
CA ALA A 52 2.57 9.25 -28.07
C ALA A 52 1.61 9.14 -29.26
N PHE A 53 0.31 8.96 -29.00
CA PHE A 53 -0.72 8.90 -30.03
C PHE A 53 -1.08 10.28 -30.62
N MET A 54 -0.85 11.37 -29.86
CA MET A 54 -1.15 12.73 -30.30
C MET A 54 -0.10 13.25 -31.30
N PRO A 55 -0.51 13.96 -32.36
CA PRO A 55 0.41 14.47 -33.39
C PRO A 55 1.52 15.37 -32.85
N GLU A 56 1.21 16.14 -31.78
CA GLU A 56 2.14 17.09 -31.14
C GLU A 56 2.94 16.46 -29.99
N GLY A 57 2.77 15.16 -29.74
CA GLY A 57 3.47 14.46 -28.64
C GLY A 57 2.98 14.83 -27.23
N GLY A 58 1.81 15.50 -27.11
CA GLY A 58 1.25 15.93 -25.84
C GLY A 58 -0.18 16.41 -25.92
N PHE A 59 -0.77 16.73 -24.77
CA PHE A 59 -2.13 17.25 -24.63
C PHE A 59 -2.27 18.11 -23.36
N THR A 60 -3.17 19.07 -23.35
CA THR A 60 -3.41 19.97 -22.22
C THR A 60 -4.83 19.90 -21.67
N THR A 61 -5.81 19.53 -22.50
CA THR A 61 -7.24 19.52 -22.16
C THR A 61 -7.73 18.17 -21.65
N VAL A 62 -6.92 17.11 -21.75
CA VAL A 62 -7.26 15.76 -21.28
C VAL A 62 -6.72 15.54 -19.88
N ARG A 63 -7.55 14.98 -19.03
CA ARG A 63 -7.18 14.51 -17.69
C ARG A 63 -7.31 13.00 -17.63
N VAL A 64 -6.18 12.30 -17.56
CA VAL A 64 -6.14 10.86 -17.32
C VAL A 64 -6.10 10.64 -15.82
N VAL A 65 -7.14 10.07 -15.26
CA VAL A 65 -7.31 9.96 -13.81
C VAL A 65 -7.89 8.61 -13.40
N GLY A 66 -7.52 8.14 -12.21
CA GLY A 66 -8.27 7.14 -11.46
C GLY A 66 -9.26 7.81 -10.50
N PHE A 67 -10.00 7.02 -9.73
CA PHE A 67 -11.01 7.56 -8.81
C PHE A 67 -10.42 8.48 -7.74
N GLY A 68 -9.30 8.08 -7.10
CA GLY A 68 -8.67 8.88 -6.05
C GLY A 68 -8.13 10.21 -6.59
N ARG A 69 -7.45 10.20 -7.74
CA ARG A 69 -6.93 11.43 -8.38
C ARG A 69 -8.05 12.35 -8.85
N LEU A 70 -9.16 11.79 -9.34
CA LEU A 70 -10.36 12.57 -9.69
C LEU A 70 -10.94 13.26 -8.46
N ALA A 71 -11.10 12.55 -7.35
CA ALA A 71 -11.59 13.11 -6.10
C ALA A 71 -10.71 14.28 -5.64
N HIS A 72 -9.40 14.08 -5.59
CA HIS A 72 -8.45 15.14 -5.21
C HIS A 72 -8.57 16.38 -6.09
N GLN A 73 -8.63 16.23 -7.42
CA GLN A 73 -8.76 17.36 -8.36
C GLN A 73 -10.10 18.10 -8.20
N VAL A 74 -11.19 17.37 -7.99
CA VAL A 74 -12.51 17.99 -7.76
C VAL A 74 -12.50 18.75 -6.44
N PHE A 75 -12.01 18.18 -5.35
CA PHE A 75 -11.93 18.87 -4.05
C PHE A 75 -11.04 20.09 -4.11
N GLN A 76 -9.91 20.02 -4.79
CA GLN A 76 -9.04 21.18 -5.03
C GLN A 76 -9.75 22.28 -5.81
N SER A 77 -10.51 21.92 -6.86
CA SER A 77 -11.26 22.90 -7.68
C SER A 77 -12.38 23.59 -6.91
N LEU A 78 -12.89 22.96 -5.85
CA LEU A 78 -13.95 23.48 -4.98
C LEU A 78 -13.42 24.16 -3.70
N GLY A 79 -12.09 24.22 -3.52
CA GLY A 79 -11.48 24.70 -2.26
C GLY A 79 -11.81 23.83 -1.05
N LYS A 80 -12.16 22.55 -1.27
CA LYS A 80 -12.50 21.56 -0.25
C LYS A 80 -11.35 20.59 0.05
N ALA A 81 -10.15 20.83 -0.49
CA ALA A 81 -9.00 20.00 -0.19
C ALA A 81 -8.73 20.05 1.33
N ARG A 82 -8.90 18.95 2.02
CA ARG A 82 -8.62 18.80 3.44
C ARG A 82 -7.29 18.10 3.61
N GLU A 83 -6.47 18.62 4.52
CA GLU A 83 -5.24 17.98 4.97
C GLU A 83 -5.52 16.86 6.02
N ASP A 84 -6.73 16.85 6.60
CA ASP A 84 -7.12 16.00 7.74
C ASP A 84 -7.75 14.66 7.32
N SER A 85 -7.19 13.96 6.35
CA SER A 85 -7.61 12.58 6.08
C SER A 85 -6.89 11.61 7.01
N LEU A 86 -7.62 10.74 7.70
CA LEU A 86 -7.04 9.65 8.47
C LEU A 86 -6.29 8.69 7.54
N SER A 87 -5.08 8.31 7.96
CA SER A 87 -4.38 7.21 7.29
C SER A 87 -5.04 5.86 7.63
N ASP A 88 -4.63 4.79 6.95
CA ASP A 88 -5.06 3.43 7.29
C ASP A 88 -4.76 3.10 8.77
N ILE A 89 -3.65 3.62 9.29
CA ILE A 89 -3.25 3.49 10.69
C ILE A 89 -4.21 4.25 11.60
N GLY A 90 -4.58 5.48 11.25
CA GLY A 90 -5.54 6.28 12.00
C GLY A 90 -6.92 5.62 12.08
N GLN A 91 -7.38 5.02 10.98
CA GLN A 91 -8.63 4.24 10.96
C GLN A 91 -8.59 3.04 11.91
N LYS A 92 -7.47 2.31 11.94
CA LYS A 92 -7.26 1.19 12.88
C LYS A 92 -7.21 1.65 14.32
N LEU A 93 -6.57 2.80 14.57
CA LEU A 93 -6.56 3.40 15.89
C LEU A 93 -7.99 3.73 16.38
N VAL A 94 -8.83 4.33 15.51
CA VAL A 94 -10.25 4.55 15.82
C VAL A 94 -10.95 3.25 16.18
N LEU A 95 -10.77 2.19 15.36
CA LEU A 95 -11.38 0.88 15.63
C LEU A 95 -10.91 0.28 16.95
N ARG A 96 -9.63 0.37 17.29
CA ARG A 96 -9.12 -0.12 18.58
C ARG A 96 -9.68 0.64 19.77
N LEU A 97 -9.72 1.96 19.69
CA LEU A 97 -10.32 2.79 20.73
C LEU A 97 -11.81 2.47 20.89
N LEU A 98 -12.52 2.26 19.79
CA LEU A 98 -13.91 1.84 19.78
C LEU A 98 -14.10 0.48 20.46
N LEU A 99 -13.31 -0.51 20.06
CA LEU A 99 -13.37 -1.86 20.64
C LEU A 99 -13.06 -1.86 22.13
N LYS A 100 -12.10 -1.04 22.57
CA LYS A 100 -11.77 -0.85 24.00
C LYS A 100 -12.94 -0.22 24.77
N ARG A 101 -13.53 0.87 24.26
CA ARG A 101 -14.64 1.60 24.90
C ARG A 101 -15.93 0.77 25.00
N HIS A 102 -16.16 -0.13 24.05
CA HIS A 102 -17.40 -0.89 23.93
C HIS A 102 -17.23 -2.40 24.16
N ALA A 103 -16.11 -2.81 24.78
CA ALA A 103 -15.81 -4.23 25.02
C ALA A 103 -16.88 -4.97 25.84
N ASP A 104 -17.57 -4.25 26.73
CA ASP A 104 -18.67 -4.75 27.54
C ASP A 104 -19.95 -5.06 26.74
N LYS A 105 -20.14 -4.40 25.61
CA LYS A 105 -21.29 -4.57 24.72
C LYS A 105 -21.11 -5.66 23.66
N LEU A 106 -19.92 -6.22 23.55
CA LEU A 106 -19.60 -7.29 22.62
C LEU A 106 -19.64 -8.64 23.35
N GLU A 107 -20.53 -9.52 22.93
CA GLU A 107 -20.66 -10.87 23.49
C GLU A 107 -19.97 -11.92 22.58
N VAL A 108 -20.31 -11.91 21.30
CA VAL A 108 -19.81 -12.86 20.31
C VAL A 108 -18.41 -12.51 19.85
N LEU A 109 -18.15 -11.23 19.58
CA LEU A 109 -16.86 -10.74 19.08
C LEU A 109 -15.87 -10.36 20.18
N ARG A 110 -16.25 -10.44 21.46
CA ARG A 110 -15.40 -10.04 22.61
C ARG A 110 -14.00 -10.64 22.58
N ARG A 111 -13.89 -11.96 22.30
CA ARG A 111 -12.58 -12.62 22.23
C ARG A 111 -11.77 -12.19 21.03
N ALA A 112 -12.43 -11.98 19.90
CA ALA A 112 -11.77 -11.49 18.69
C ALA A 112 -11.31 -10.04 18.86
N ALA A 113 -12.10 -9.19 19.51
CA ALA A 113 -11.82 -7.79 19.77
C ALA A 113 -10.54 -7.57 20.61
N SER A 114 -10.12 -8.54 21.39
CA SER A 114 -8.86 -8.50 22.14
C SER A 114 -7.63 -8.93 21.34
N GLN A 115 -7.81 -9.44 20.11
CA GLN A 115 -6.69 -9.88 19.27
C GLN A 115 -6.11 -8.70 18.47
N PRO A 116 -4.78 -8.60 18.35
CA PRO A 116 -4.13 -7.50 17.66
C PRO A 116 -4.66 -7.23 16.24
N HIS A 117 -4.76 -8.26 15.39
CA HIS A 117 -5.16 -8.13 13.99
C HIS A 117 -6.68 -8.01 13.74
N PHE A 118 -7.50 -7.96 14.78
CA PHE A 118 -8.95 -7.88 14.57
C PHE A 118 -9.40 -6.53 14.01
N ALA A 119 -8.70 -5.46 14.35
CA ALA A 119 -8.96 -4.13 13.78
C ALA A 119 -8.73 -4.11 12.27
N ASP A 120 -7.73 -4.85 11.74
CA ASP A 120 -7.44 -4.97 10.31
C ASP A 120 -8.59 -5.63 9.56
N VAL A 121 -9.09 -6.74 10.12
CA VAL A 121 -10.25 -7.46 9.56
C VAL A 121 -11.49 -6.58 9.56
N LEU A 122 -11.72 -5.82 10.64
CA LEU A 122 -12.86 -4.91 10.72
C LEU A 122 -12.74 -3.75 9.74
N GLN A 123 -11.56 -3.16 9.59
CA GLN A 123 -11.33 -2.07 8.62
C GLN A 123 -11.69 -2.52 7.21
N GLY A 124 -11.15 -3.67 6.77
CA GLY A 124 -11.48 -4.23 5.46
C GLY A 124 -12.97 -4.51 5.29
N LEU A 125 -13.62 -5.07 6.30
CA LEU A 125 -15.06 -5.35 6.27
C LEU A 125 -15.91 -4.07 6.23
N LEU A 126 -15.55 -3.03 6.98
CA LEU A 126 -16.27 -1.76 6.95
C LEU A 126 -16.08 -1.02 5.61
N ALA A 127 -14.89 -1.08 5.03
CA ALA A 127 -14.62 -0.57 3.68
C ALA A 127 -15.48 -1.32 2.64
N GLU A 128 -15.56 -2.64 2.73
CA GLU A 128 -16.43 -3.45 1.86
C GLU A 128 -17.91 -3.09 2.06
N CYS A 129 -18.39 -2.93 3.29
CA CYS A 129 -19.74 -2.46 3.57
C CYS A 129 -20.03 -1.11 2.90
N LYS A 130 -19.11 -0.15 2.95
CA LYS A 130 -19.25 1.15 2.28
C LYS A 130 -19.26 1.00 0.76
N ALA A 131 -18.29 0.29 0.19
CA ALA A 131 -18.18 0.08 -1.25
C ALA A 131 -19.45 -0.55 -1.85
N PHE A 132 -20.07 -1.48 -1.10
CA PHE A 132 -21.33 -2.15 -1.47
C PHE A 132 -22.58 -1.48 -0.93
N ARG A 133 -22.44 -0.38 -0.18
CA ARG A 133 -23.53 0.38 0.44
C ARG A 133 -24.39 -0.45 1.39
N VAL A 134 -23.77 -1.36 2.12
CA VAL A 134 -24.43 -2.15 3.18
C VAL A 134 -24.55 -1.27 4.41
N THR A 135 -25.77 -0.93 4.80
CA THR A 135 -26.05 -0.12 6.00
C THR A 135 -26.05 -0.99 7.27
N ALA A 136 -25.97 -0.34 8.44
CA ALA A 136 -26.15 -1.05 9.70
C ALA A 136 -27.53 -1.71 9.82
N GLU A 137 -28.56 -1.10 9.22
CA GLU A 137 -29.91 -1.66 9.16
C GLU A 137 -29.97 -2.92 8.28
N ASP A 138 -29.26 -2.93 7.14
CA ASP A 138 -29.14 -4.13 6.29
C ASP A 138 -28.50 -5.29 7.05
N LEU A 139 -27.45 -5.01 7.85
CA LEU A 139 -26.80 -6.01 8.69
C LEU A 139 -27.76 -6.57 9.76
N ARG A 140 -28.57 -5.70 10.42
CA ARG A 140 -29.60 -6.14 11.37
C ARG A 140 -30.69 -6.97 10.69
N SER A 141 -31.22 -6.48 9.57
CA SER A 141 -32.19 -7.21 8.76
C SER A 141 -31.65 -8.57 8.28
N GLY A 142 -30.37 -8.62 7.94
CA GLY A 142 -29.67 -9.87 7.64
C GLY A 142 -29.60 -10.81 8.84
N ALA A 143 -29.30 -10.29 10.04
CA ALA A 143 -29.26 -11.07 11.27
C ALA A 143 -30.60 -11.74 11.60
N ASP A 144 -31.72 -11.09 11.28
CA ASP A 144 -33.05 -11.62 11.54
C ASP A 144 -33.50 -12.72 10.54
N LYS A 145 -32.80 -12.85 9.41
CA LYS A 145 -33.04 -13.84 8.36
C LYS A 145 -32.17 -15.09 8.46
N VAL A 146 -31.21 -15.11 9.38
CA VAL A 146 -30.24 -16.20 9.51
C VAL A 146 -30.63 -17.14 10.64
N ASP A 147 -30.66 -18.44 10.38
CA ASP A 147 -30.99 -19.46 11.40
C ASP A 147 -29.91 -19.67 12.44
N SER A 148 -28.65 -19.35 12.14
CA SER A 148 -27.52 -19.49 13.06
C SER A 148 -27.47 -18.35 14.08
N MET A 149 -27.74 -18.64 15.35
CA MET A 149 -27.64 -17.66 16.45
C MET A 149 -26.29 -16.97 16.53
N GLY A 150 -25.18 -17.71 16.30
CA GLY A 150 -23.83 -17.16 16.28
C GLY A 150 -23.59 -16.17 15.15
N LEU A 151 -24.11 -16.45 13.95
CA LEU A 151 -24.01 -15.54 12.81
C LEU A 151 -24.92 -14.32 12.99
N ALA A 152 -26.12 -14.52 13.49
CA ALA A 152 -27.04 -13.43 13.81
C ALA A 152 -26.43 -12.47 14.85
N GLY A 153 -25.82 -13.00 15.91
CA GLY A 153 -25.10 -12.21 16.90
C GLY A 153 -23.94 -11.41 16.30
N LYS A 154 -23.11 -12.04 15.46
CA LYS A 154 -22.02 -11.35 14.75
C LYS A 154 -22.53 -10.19 13.90
N LEU A 155 -23.60 -10.39 13.12
CA LEU A 155 -24.15 -9.34 12.27
C LEU A 155 -24.69 -8.16 13.06
N ARG A 156 -25.34 -8.41 14.24
CA ARG A 156 -25.83 -7.34 15.11
C ARG A 156 -24.68 -6.56 15.74
N GLU A 157 -23.64 -7.24 16.21
CA GLU A 157 -22.47 -6.58 16.76
C GLU A 157 -21.67 -5.80 15.70
N LEU A 158 -21.56 -6.33 14.47
CA LEU A 158 -20.99 -5.60 13.34
C LEU A 158 -21.80 -4.35 13.00
N ALA A 159 -23.13 -4.43 12.97
CA ALA A 159 -24.00 -3.26 12.79
C ALA A 159 -23.75 -2.20 13.85
N TYR A 160 -23.61 -2.62 15.11
CA TYR A 160 -23.28 -1.72 16.22
C TYR A 160 -21.90 -1.08 16.06
N ILE A 161 -20.86 -1.87 15.76
CA ILE A 161 -19.49 -1.37 15.52
C ILE A 161 -19.48 -0.37 14.37
N LYS A 162 -20.17 -0.67 13.26
CA LYS A 162 -20.29 0.21 12.11
C LYS A 162 -20.88 1.57 12.47
N GLU A 163 -21.96 1.62 13.21
CA GLU A 163 -22.59 2.87 13.67
C GLU A 163 -21.68 3.69 14.57
N GLN A 164 -21.03 3.02 15.53
CA GLN A 164 -20.10 3.71 16.43
C GLN A 164 -18.89 4.25 15.67
N TYR A 165 -18.36 3.49 14.70
CA TYR A 165 -17.26 3.91 13.85
C TYR A 165 -17.65 5.14 13.01
N GLU A 166 -18.80 5.12 12.36
CA GLU A 166 -19.33 6.24 11.58
C GLU A 166 -19.52 7.49 12.45
N THR A 167 -20.02 7.31 13.68
CA THR A 167 -20.18 8.43 14.62
C THR A 167 -18.83 9.03 15.05
N MET A 168 -17.81 8.20 15.26
CA MET A 168 -16.47 8.66 15.65
C MET A 168 -15.73 9.34 14.49
N THR A 169 -16.05 8.97 13.26
CA THR A 169 -15.38 9.47 12.04
C THR A 169 -16.21 10.48 11.23
N ASP A 170 -17.35 10.94 11.76
CA ASP A 170 -18.33 11.79 11.04
C ASP A 170 -17.72 13.08 10.44
N ASN A 171 -16.67 13.62 11.06
CA ASN A 171 -15.97 14.81 10.58
C ASN A 171 -14.55 14.52 10.05
N LEU A 172 -14.18 13.24 9.94
CA LEU A 172 -12.86 12.78 9.54
C LEU A 172 -12.99 11.95 8.24
N TRP A 173 -12.26 12.32 7.22
CA TRP A 173 -12.20 11.48 6.01
C TRP A 173 -11.20 10.35 6.26
N GLY A 174 -11.73 9.13 6.42
CA GLY A 174 -10.91 7.99 6.80
C GLY A 174 -10.58 7.04 5.65
N SER A 175 -11.41 6.96 4.61
CA SER A 175 -11.23 5.95 3.57
C SER A 175 -11.40 6.52 2.16
N ASP A 176 -10.94 5.76 1.17
CA ASP A 176 -11.19 6.07 -0.24
C ASP A 176 -12.70 6.09 -0.54
N GLU A 177 -13.49 5.28 0.16
CA GLU A 177 -14.95 5.24 0.04
C GLU A 177 -15.60 6.52 0.62
N ASP A 178 -15.08 7.07 1.73
CA ASP A 178 -15.56 8.35 2.27
C ASP A 178 -15.29 9.49 1.27
N SER A 179 -14.10 9.50 0.69
CA SER A 179 -13.73 10.45 -0.35
C SER A 179 -14.63 10.31 -1.59
N MET A 180 -15.00 9.07 -1.96
CA MET A 180 -15.89 8.81 -3.08
C MET A 180 -17.33 9.23 -2.79
N GLU A 181 -17.85 9.02 -1.58
CA GLU A 181 -19.18 9.49 -1.18
C GLU A 181 -19.27 11.03 -1.23
N GLU A 182 -18.26 11.71 -0.68
CA GLU A 182 -18.24 13.19 -0.75
C GLU A 182 -18.04 13.68 -2.20
N LEU A 183 -17.24 12.98 -3.00
CA LEU A 183 -17.13 13.26 -4.43
C LEU A 183 -18.49 13.15 -5.13
N ILE A 184 -19.28 12.11 -4.84
CA ILE A 184 -20.63 11.96 -5.38
C ILE A 184 -21.53 13.15 -4.99
N ARG A 185 -21.39 13.67 -3.76
CA ARG A 185 -22.19 14.82 -3.31
C ARG A 185 -21.83 16.10 -4.05
N CYS A 186 -20.55 16.40 -4.22
CA CYS A 186 -20.08 17.70 -4.68
C CYS A 186 -19.66 17.76 -6.16
N ILE A 187 -19.59 16.62 -6.87
CA ILE A 187 -19.09 16.56 -8.25
C ILE A 187 -19.90 17.43 -9.22
N GLY A 188 -21.20 17.66 -8.93
CA GLY A 188 -22.07 18.51 -9.73
C GLY A 188 -21.69 20.00 -9.68
N ASP A 189 -21.00 20.41 -8.63
CA ASP A 189 -20.58 21.81 -8.44
C ASP A 189 -19.21 22.10 -9.05
N SER A 190 -18.49 21.04 -9.46
CA SER A 190 -17.13 21.17 -9.99
C SER A 190 -17.13 21.70 -11.43
N PRO A 191 -16.37 22.75 -11.71
CA PRO A 191 -16.20 23.27 -13.07
C PRO A 191 -15.51 22.27 -14.00
N LEU A 192 -14.79 21.26 -13.45
CA LEU A 192 -14.07 20.25 -14.22
C LEU A 192 -14.97 19.33 -15.03
N LEU A 193 -16.22 19.12 -14.57
CA LEU A 193 -17.18 18.20 -15.19
C LEU A 193 -18.27 18.90 -16.01
N GLN A 194 -18.40 20.22 -15.83
CA GLN A 194 -19.37 20.98 -16.62
C GLN A 194 -18.96 20.98 -18.09
N GLN A 195 -19.82 20.39 -18.94
CA GLN A 195 -19.58 20.25 -20.39
C GLN A 195 -18.37 19.35 -20.75
N ALA A 196 -17.88 18.56 -19.83
CA ALA A 196 -16.76 17.65 -20.10
C ALA A 196 -17.20 16.44 -20.97
N HIS A 197 -16.28 15.95 -21.78
CA HIS A 197 -16.39 14.62 -22.38
C HIS A 197 -15.85 13.59 -21.39
N VAL A 198 -16.65 12.58 -21.05
CA VAL A 198 -16.27 11.56 -20.06
C VAL A 198 -16.11 10.22 -20.75
N ILE A 199 -14.90 9.67 -20.68
CA ILE A 199 -14.55 8.37 -21.23
C ILE A 199 -14.09 7.48 -20.08
N VAL A 200 -14.68 6.30 -19.93
CA VAL A 200 -14.34 5.31 -18.92
C VAL A 200 -13.78 4.07 -19.62
N ASP A 201 -12.51 3.77 -19.39
CA ASP A 201 -11.81 2.68 -20.10
C ASP A 201 -11.03 1.78 -19.12
N GLY A 202 -10.93 0.49 -19.49
CA GLY A 202 -10.07 -0.49 -18.82
C GLY A 202 -10.65 -1.13 -17.56
N PHE A 203 -11.89 -0.87 -17.20
CA PHE A 203 -12.54 -1.51 -16.05
C PHE A 203 -13.25 -2.81 -16.45
N HIS A 204 -13.22 -3.80 -15.55
CA HIS A 204 -13.90 -5.07 -15.74
C HIS A 204 -15.25 -5.12 -15.01
N TRP A 205 -15.37 -4.39 -13.90
CA TRP A 205 -16.59 -4.23 -13.12
C TRP A 205 -16.46 -3.00 -12.22
N PHE A 206 -17.56 -2.61 -11.57
CA PHE A 206 -17.61 -1.49 -10.64
C PHE A 206 -18.32 -1.90 -9.35
N THR A 207 -17.85 -1.35 -8.22
CA THR A 207 -18.64 -1.41 -6.99
C THR A 207 -19.92 -0.60 -7.15
N PRO A 208 -20.97 -0.86 -6.36
CA PRO A 208 -22.18 -0.03 -6.38
C PRO A 208 -21.90 1.46 -6.19
N LEU A 209 -20.94 1.82 -5.32
CA LEU A 209 -20.55 3.20 -5.08
C LEU A 209 -19.88 3.84 -6.31
N GLN A 210 -18.97 3.12 -6.95
CA GLN A 210 -18.35 3.54 -8.21
C GLN A 210 -19.36 3.72 -9.34
N ASN A 211 -20.33 2.80 -9.45
CA ASN A 211 -21.40 2.91 -10.43
C ASN A 211 -22.24 4.19 -10.26
N ILE A 212 -22.55 4.57 -9.02
CA ILE A 212 -23.28 5.81 -8.74
C ILE A 212 -22.47 7.03 -9.20
N LEU A 213 -21.17 7.06 -8.87
CA LEU A 213 -20.29 8.13 -9.29
C LEU A 213 -20.22 8.25 -10.81
N ILE A 214 -19.96 7.15 -11.53
CA ILE A 214 -19.88 7.13 -12.99
C ILE A 214 -21.19 7.58 -13.62
N GLN A 215 -22.33 7.12 -13.11
CA GLN A 215 -23.64 7.53 -13.59
C GLN A 215 -23.89 9.03 -13.38
N ARG A 216 -23.42 9.59 -12.27
CA ARG A 216 -23.53 11.03 -12.01
C ARG A 216 -22.60 11.83 -12.94
N MET A 217 -21.37 11.33 -13.19
CA MET A 217 -20.47 11.91 -14.18
C MET A 217 -21.10 11.92 -15.59
N PHE A 218 -21.67 10.80 -16.01
CA PHE A 218 -22.35 10.71 -17.31
C PHE A 218 -23.56 11.64 -17.40
N ALA A 219 -24.25 11.88 -16.27
CA ALA A 219 -25.37 12.81 -16.22
C ALA A 219 -24.97 14.26 -16.44
N LEU A 220 -23.74 14.63 -16.10
CA LEU A 220 -23.18 15.98 -16.23
C LEU A 220 -22.43 16.18 -17.56
N ALA A 221 -22.00 15.09 -18.16
CA ALA A 221 -21.14 15.10 -19.34
C ALA A 221 -21.90 15.51 -20.62
N LYS A 222 -21.18 16.18 -21.51
CA LYS A 222 -21.63 16.48 -22.89
C LYS A 222 -21.70 15.20 -23.73
N GLU A 223 -20.72 14.33 -23.57
CA GLU A 223 -20.61 13.02 -24.22
C GLU A 223 -20.08 11.98 -23.22
N SER A 224 -20.59 10.77 -23.32
CA SER A 224 -20.20 9.66 -22.43
C SER A 224 -19.84 8.41 -23.24
N ILE A 225 -18.65 7.86 -22.97
CA ILE A 225 -18.19 6.61 -23.54
C ILE A 225 -17.78 5.66 -22.41
N LEU A 226 -18.18 4.39 -22.53
CA LEU A 226 -17.81 3.32 -21.60
C LEU A 226 -17.27 2.12 -22.40
N THR A 227 -16.09 1.62 -22.06
CA THR A 227 -15.60 0.37 -22.65
C THR A 227 -15.97 -0.82 -21.78
N VAL A 228 -16.31 -1.94 -22.41
CA VAL A 228 -16.61 -3.20 -21.72
C VAL A 228 -15.90 -4.34 -22.44
N THR A 229 -15.16 -5.14 -21.66
CA THR A 229 -14.47 -6.32 -22.18
C THR A 229 -15.40 -7.52 -22.21
N LEU A 230 -16.18 -7.59 -23.31
CA LEU A 230 -17.20 -8.62 -23.51
C LEU A 230 -17.16 -9.07 -24.98
N PRO A 231 -17.25 -10.38 -25.31
CA PRO A 231 -17.25 -10.85 -26.68
C PRO A 231 -18.34 -10.19 -27.50
N ALA A 232 -17.96 -9.59 -28.64
CA ALA A 232 -18.86 -8.83 -29.49
C ALA A 232 -19.57 -9.70 -30.55
N GLU A 233 -19.06 -10.92 -30.76
CA GLU A 233 -19.59 -11.90 -31.74
C GLU A 233 -20.80 -12.66 -31.21
N THR A 234 -21.02 -12.65 -29.92
CA THR A 234 -22.11 -13.36 -29.23
C THR A 234 -23.04 -12.40 -28.53
N GLU A 235 -24.26 -12.81 -28.30
CA GLU A 235 -25.20 -12.02 -27.50
C GLU A 235 -24.73 -12.00 -26.04
N PRO A 236 -24.68 -10.80 -25.39
CA PRO A 236 -24.15 -10.62 -24.05
C PRO A 236 -24.83 -11.50 -22.98
N GLU A 237 -26.10 -11.77 -23.13
CA GLU A 237 -26.93 -12.57 -22.22
C GLU A 237 -26.44 -14.02 -22.03
N ARG A 238 -25.61 -14.51 -22.97
CA ARG A 238 -24.91 -15.79 -22.82
C ARG A 238 -24.04 -15.85 -21.56
N TYR A 239 -23.56 -14.70 -21.08
CA TYR A 239 -22.64 -14.60 -19.94
C TYR A 239 -23.34 -14.19 -18.63
N ALA A 240 -24.67 -14.29 -18.56
CA ALA A 240 -25.48 -13.87 -17.42
C ALA A 240 -25.36 -14.76 -16.16
N ARG A 241 -24.67 -15.90 -16.25
CA ARG A 241 -24.54 -16.83 -15.11
C ARG A 241 -23.28 -16.57 -14.30
N PRO A 242 -23.41 -16.48 -12.95
CA PRO A 242 -22.24 -16.41 -12.07
C PRO A 242 -21.23 -17.53 -12.34
N GLY A 243 -19.94 -17.21 -12.24
CA GLY A 243 -18.84 -18.15 -12.49
C GLY A 243 -18.38 -18.25 -13.95
N GLN A 244 -19.07 -17.63 -14.91
CA GLN A 244 -18.58 -17.52 -16.28
C GLN A 244 -17.50 -16.45 -16.40
N LEU A 245 -16.54 -16.64 -17.31
CA LEU A 245 -15.38 -15.74 -17.49
C LEU A 245 -15.79 -14.28 -17.69
N PHE A 246 -16.84 -14.02 -18.43
CA PHE A 246 -17.32 -12.66 -18.74
C PHE A 246 -18.53 -12.23 -17.92
N TYR A 247 -18.82 -12.90 -16.80
CA TYR A 247 -19.97 -12.55 -15.96
C TYR A 247 -19.88 -11.12 -15.40
N ARG A 248 -18.73 -10.73 -14.85
CA ARG A 248 -18.55 -9.37 -14.31
C ARG A 248 -18.70 -8.26 -15.37
N PRO A 249 -18.04 -8.34 -16.55
CA PRO A 249 -18.30 -7.42 -17.65
C PRO A 249 -19.77 -7.45 -18.14
N TYR A 250 -20.42 -8.60 -18.09
CA TYR A 250 -21.85 -8.69 -18.41
C TYR A 250 -22.72 -7.91 -17.40
N GLU A 251 -22.43 -7.97 -16.10
CA GLU A 251 -23.15 -7.19 -15.09
C GLU A 251 -23.06 -5.68 -15.40
N VAL A 252 -21.88 -5.21 -15.80
CA VAL A 252 -21.70 -3.81 -16.24
C VAL A 252 -22.59 -3.51 -17.44
N TYR A 253 -22.55 -4.34 -18.49
CA TYR A 253 -23.40 -4.16 -19.66
C TYR A 253 -24.89 -4.15 -19.28
N ALA A 254 -25.37 -5.10 -18.49
CA ALA A 254 -26.74 -5.23 -18.09
C ALA A 254 -27.25 -4.01 -17.29
N THR A 255 -26.44 -3.52 -16.34
CA THR A 255 -26.74 -2.32 -15.52
C THR A 255 -26.96 -1.10 -16.41
N TYR A 256 -26.06 -0.86 -17.36
CA TYR A 256 -26.18 0.30 -18.25
C TYR A 256 -27.23 0.12 -19.35
N LYS A 257 -27.48 -1.12 -19.80
CA LYS A 257 -28.58 -1.45 -20.74
C LYS A 257 -29.94 -1.20 -20.10
N GLU A 258 -30.13 -1.61 -18.85
CA GLU A 258 -31.35 -1.37 -18.09
C GLU A 258 -31.62 0.12 -17.92
N ARG A 259 -30.58 0.88 -17.52
CA ARG A 259 -30.70 2.31 -17.23
C ARG A 259 -30.92 3.17 -18.47
N TYR A 260 -30.20 2.93 -19.55
CA TYR A 260 -30.22 3.78 -20.75
C TYR A 260 -31.16 3.27 -21.84
N GLY A 261 -31.54 2.02 -21.83
CA GLY A 261 -32.47 1.44 -22.77
C GLY A 261 -32.13 1.75 -24.25
N LYS A 262 -33.03 2.43 -24.95
CA LYS A 262 -32.84 2.83 -26.35
C LYS A 262 -31.79 3.94 -26.55
N GLN A 263 -31.34 4.58 -25.48
CA GLN A 263 -30.32 5.64 -25.52
C GLN A 263 -28.88 5.07 -25.39
N LEU A 264 -28.74 3.75 -25.16
CA LEU A 264 -27.47 3.05 -25.19
C LEU A 264 -27.11 2.71 -26.64
N LEU A 265 -26.02 3.31 -27.12
CA LEU A 265 -25.45 2.98 -28.43
C LEU A 265 -24.29 2.00 -28.24
N VAL A 266 -24.43 0.75 -28.66
CA VAL A 266 -23.37 -0.25 -28.55
C VAL A 266 -22.60 -0.35 -29.86
N ARG A 267 -21.28 -0.02 -29.81
CA ARG A 267 -20.34 -0.23 -30.89
C ARG A 267 -19.55 -1.53 -30.64
N ARG A 268 -19.67 -2.49 -31.54
CA ARG A 268 -19.07 -3.81 -31.40
C ARG A 268 -17.69 -3.86 -32.12
N PHE A 269 -16.67 -4.34 -31.40
CA PHE A 269 -15.31 -4.51 -31.90
C PHE A 269 -14.97 -6.01 -31.94
N THR A 270 -14.86 -6.55 -33.12
CA THR A 270 -14.65 -8.00 -33.34
C THR A 270 -13.26 -8.34 -33.83
N LYS A 271 -12.56 -7.36 -34.47
CA LYS A 271 -11.27 -7.60 -35.06
C LYS A 271 -10.16 -7.54 -34.00
N GLN A 272 -9.35 -8.60 -33.93
CA GLN A 272 -8.17 -8.65 -33.03
C GLN A 272 -7.01 -7.86 -33.63
N HIS A 273 -6.35 -7.03 -32.81
CA HIS A 273 -5.21 -6.19 -33.22
C HIS A 273 -3.97 -6.39 -32.34
N ARG A 274 -4.12 -6.95 -31.13
CA ARG A 274 -3.01 -7.06 -30.17
C ARG A 274 -2.06 -8.21 -30.48
N PHE A 275 -2.60 -9.38 -30.80
CA PHE A 275 -1.79 -10.58 -30.95
C PHE A 275 -1.23 -10.69 -32.35
N GLN A 276 0.11 -10.72 -32.47
CA GLN A 276 0.82 -11.03 -33.70
C GLN A 276 0.93 -12.54 -33.91
N SER A 277 0.87 -13.33 -32.81
CA SER A 277 0.94 -14.78 -32.86
C SER A 277 -0.46 -15.41 -32.88
N PRO A 278 -0.76 -16.29 -33.86
CA PRO A 278 -1.99 -17.05 -33.91
C PRO A 278 -2.21 -17.94 -32.69
N VAL A 279 -1.12 -18.36 -32.01
CA VAL A 279 -1.17 -19.16 -30.78
C VAL A 279 -1.74 -18.36 -29.62
N LEU A 280 -1.28 -17.12 -29.44
CA LEU A 280 -1.79 -16.25 -28.38
C LEU A 280 -3.24 -15.84 -28.63
N GLU A 281 -3.63 -15.62 -29.89
CA GLU A 281 -5.02 -15.37 -30.26
C GLU A 281 -5.91 -16.60 -29.96
N ALA A 282 -5.43 -17.80 -30.30
CA ALA A 282 -6.13 -19.03 -30.01
C ALA A 282 -6.23 -19.30 -28.51
N LEU A 283 -5.18 -19.00 -27.74
CA LEU A 283 -5.17 -19.11 -26.28
C LEU A 283 -6.21 -18.17 -25.67
N GLU A 284 -6.24 -16.90 -26.08
CA GLU A 284 -7.23 -15.92 -25.59
C GLU A 284 -8.67 -16.35 -25.91
N LYS A 285 -8.95 -16.80 -27.14
CA LYS A 285 -10.27 -17.27 -27.55
C LYS A 285 -10.67 -18.58 -26.87
N GLY A 286 -9.71 -19.49 -26.68
CA GLY A 286 -9.91 -20.81 -26.11
C GLY A 286 -9.89 -20.87 -24.57
N TYR A 287 -9.48 -19.80 -23.89
CA TYR A 287 -9.41 -19.77 -22.46
C TYR A 287 -10.80 -20.00 -21.83
N PHE A 288 -10.92 -21.00 -20.97
CA PHE A 288 -12.20 -21.51 -20.43
C PHE A 288 -13.21 -22.02 -21.46
N ALA A 289 -12.81 -22.26 -22.70
CA ALA A 289 -13.68 -22.95 -23.67
C ALA A 289 -13.59 -24.46 -23.48
N TYR A 290 -14.74 -25.14 -23.55
CA TYR A 290 -14.81 -26.60 -23.50
C TYR A 290 -15.69 -27.13 -24.66
N PRO A 291 -15.20 -28.11 -25.41
CA PRO A 291 -13.85 -28.69 -25.36
C PRO A 291 -12.76 -27.71 -25.81
N SER A 292 -11.58 -27.82 -25.20
CA SER A 292 -10.43 -27.00 -25.59
C SER A 292 -9.98 -27.37 -27.01
N GLN A 293 -9.76 -26.35 -27.84
CA GLN A 293 -9.19 -26.53 -29.17
C GLN A 293 -7.66 -26.44 -29.05
N GLY A 294 -6.96 -27.56 -29.25
CA GLY A 294 -5.52 -27.58 -29.27
C GLY A 294 -4.96 -26.80 -30.47
N ASN A 295 -3.83 -26.12 -30.29
CA ASN A 295 -3.05 -25.50 -31.35
C ASN A 295 -1.71 -26.24 -31.51
N GLN A 296 -1.25 -26.47 -32.72
CA GLN A 296 -0.04 -27.26 -33.03
C GLN A 296 1.23 -26.43 -33.15
N SER A 297 1.17 -25.11 -33.06
CA SER A 297 2.35 -24.24 -33.12
C SER A 297 3.15 -24.26 -31.82
N LYS A 298 4.46 -24.44 -31.89
CA LYS A 298 5.34 -24.72 -30.75
C LYS A 298 6.13 -23.50 -30.22
N ASP A 299 6.09 -22.36 -30.91
CA ASP A 299 7.18 -21.39 -30.75
C ASP A 299 6.85 -20.15 -29.89
N THR A 300 5.62 -19.99 -29.41
CA THR A 300 5.21 -18.74 -28.74
C THR A 300 4.92 -18.91 -27.24
N VAL A 301 4.58 -20.10 -26.80
CA VAL A 301 4.26 -20.39 -25.39
C VAL A 301 5.10 -21.58 -24.91
N ALA A 302 5.85 -21.35 -23.86
CA ALA A 302 6.64 -22.38 -23.21
C ALA A 302 6.18 -22.56 -21.75
N VAL A 303 6.06 -23.81 -21.30
CA VAL A 303 5.81 -24.15 -19.90
C VAL A 303 7.07 -24.81 -19.35
N VAL A 304 7.64 -24.21 -18.32
CA VAL A 304 8.88 -24.67 -17.69
C VAL A 304 8.56 -25.16 -16.29
N ARG A 305 9.04 -26.34 -15.95
CA ARG A 305 8.95 -26.91 -14.60
C ARG A 305 10.30 -26.78 -13.90
N ALA A 306 10.34 -25.97 -12.86
CA ALA A 306 11.52 -25.82 -12.00
C ALA A 306 11.44 -26.75 -10.77
N TYR A 307 12.58 -27.02 -10.15
CA TYR A 307 12.68 -27.86 -8.94
C TYR A 307 12.17 -27.11 -7.70
N ASN A 308 12.50 -25.83 -7.61
CA ASN A 308 12.07 -24.92 -6.54
C ASN A 308 12.03 -23.47 -7.07
N ARG A 309 11.53 -22.54 -6.25
CA ARG A 309 11.39 -21.12 -6.60
C ARG A 309 12.71 -20.44 -6.96
N GLU A 310 13.79 -20.76 -6.26
CA GLU A 310 15.12 -20.18 -6.55
C GLU A 310 15.62 -20.60 -7.94
N ARG A 311 15.43 -21.88 -8.30
CA ARG A 311 15.79 -22.38 -9.63
C ARG A 311 14.87 -21.85 -10.74
N GLU A 312 13.63 -21.58 -10.41
CA GLU A 312 12.70 -20.92 -11.32
C GLU A 312 13.16 -19.50 -11.62
N VAL A 313 13.46 -18.71 -10.59
CA VAL A 313 13.97 -17.34 -10.73
C VAL A 313 15.31 -17.32 -11.50
N ASP A 314 16.23 -18.23 -11.18
CA ASP A 314 17.50 -18.37 -11.89
C ASP A 314 17.31 -18.68 -13.39
N ALA A 315 16.34 -19.54 -13.73
CA ALA A 315 16.00 -19.85 -15.11
C ALA A 315 15.37 -18.63 -15.83
N ILE A 316 14.51 -17.89 -15.16
CA ILE A 316 13.91 -16.64 -15.65
C ILE A 316 15.01 -15.61 -15.94
N CYS A 317 15.91 -15.34 -14.98
CA CYS A 317 17.00 -14.38 -15.13
C CYS A 317 17.94 -14.73 -16.30
N ARG A 318 18.30 -16.02 -16.43
CA ARG A 318 19.10 -16.49 -17.58
C ARG A 318 18.37 -16.29 -18.91
N ARG A 319 17.08 -16.61 -18.96
CA ARG A 319 16.29 -16.43 -20.19
C ARG A 319 16.14 -14.94 -20.55
N ILE A 320 15.91 -14.07 -19.58
CA ILE A 320 15.86 -12.61 -19.79
C ILE A 320 17.21 -12.11 -20.34
N SER A 321 18.32 -12.55 -19.74
CA SER A 321 19.66 -12.16 -20.22
C SER A 321 19.93 -12.62 -21.67
N SER A 322 19.52 -13.84 -22.04
CA SER A 322 19.62 -14.34 -23.43
C SER A 322 18.74 -13.54 -24.39
N LEU A 323 17.48 -13.25 -24.02
CA LEU A 323 16.57 -12.43 -24.84
C LEU A 323 17.16 -11.07 -25.19
N VAL A 324 17.75 -10.39 -24.20
CA VAL A 324 18.33 -9.06 -24.43
C VAL A 324 19.65 -9.12 -25.19
N ARG A 325 20.55 -10.06 -24.84
CA ARG A 325 21.90 -10.12 -25.43
C ARG A 325 21.94 -10.74 -26.81
N GLU A 326 21.10 -11.75 -27.07
CA GLU A 326 21.16 -12.58 -28.25
C GLU A 326 20.00 -12.33 -29.22
N GLU A 327 18.81 -11.97 -28.72
CA GLU A 327 17.60 -11.83 -29.53
C GLU A 327 17.19 -10.36 -29.74
N GLY A 328 17.92 -9.39 -29.15
CA GLY A 328 17.77 -7.95 -29.39
C GLY A 328 16.58 -7.28 -28.74
N TYR A 329 15.94 -7.94 -27.78
CA TYR A 329 14.91 -7.32 -26.94
C TYR A 329 15.51 -6.28 -26.00
N ARG A 330 14.70 -5.30 -25.59
CA ARG A 330 15.04 -4.35 -24.51
C ARG A 330 14.46 -4.81 -23.21
N TRP A 331 15.03 -4.35 -22.10
CA TRP A 331 14.51 -4.69 -20.77
C TRP A 331 13.03 -4.33 -20.62
N ARG A 332 12.62 -3.18 -21.14
CA ARG A 332 11.23 -2.70 -21.12
C ARG A 332 10.24 -3.53 -21.93
N ASP A 333 10.72 -4.39 -22.82
CA ASP A 333 9.88 -5.29 -23.61
C ASP A 333 9.48 -6.55 -22.85
N ILE A 334 10.00 -6.71 -21.62
CA ILE A 334 9.86 -7.91 -20.79
C ILE A 334 9.12 -7.58 -19.50
N THR A 335 8.13 -8.40 -19.17
CA THR A 335 7.38 -8.30 -17.90
C THR A 335 7.37 -9.65 -17.19
N ILE A 336 7.50 -9.62 -15.87
CA ILE A 336 7.28 -10.76 -14.97
C ILE A 336 5.99 -10.50 -14.20
N MET A 337 5.02 -11.40 -14.33
CA MET A 337 3.74 -11.35 -13.63
C MET A 337 3.69 -12.40 -12.54
N LEU A 338 3.46 -11.97 -11.30
CA LEU A 338 3.36 -12.84 -10.14
C LEU A 338 1.91 -12.93 -9.67
N ARG A 339 1.49 -14.07 -9.18
CA ARG A 339 0.22 -14.17 -8.47
C ARG A 339 0.32 -13.53 -7.08
N GLU A 340 1.40 -13.81 -6.36
CA GLU A 340 1.65 -13.33 -5.00
C GLU A 340 3.05 -12.75 -4.90
N SER A 341 3.14 -11.43 -4.74
CA SER A 341 4.43 -10.73 -4.60
C SER A 341 5.17 -11.09 -3.31
N GLU A 342 4.44 -11.42 -2.23
CA GLU A 342 5.02 -11.79 -0.94
C GLU A 342 5.88 -13.06 -1.02
N THR A 343 5.46 -14.02 -1.84
CA THR A 343 6.12 -15.33 -1.93
C THR A 343 7.38 -15.31 -2.79
N TYR A 344 7.40 -14.49 -3.85
CA TYR A 344 8.47 -14.47 -4.85
C TYR A 344 9.33 -13.21 -4.80
N GLY A 345 8.82 -12.10 -4.26
CA GLY A 345 9.43 -10.78 -4.39
C GLY A 345 10.90 -10.74 -4.01
N ASP A 346 11.25 -11.17 -2.78
CA ASP A 346 12.63 -11.11 -2.29
C ASP A 346 13.59 -12.01 -3.09
N ILE A 347 13.13 -13.18 -3.52
CA ILE A 347 13.95 -14.13 -4.31
C ILE A 347 14.19 -13.55 -5.70
N LEU A 348 13.15 -12.95 -6.28
CA LEU A 348 13.21 -12.39 -7.62
C LEU A 348 14.07 -11.13 -7.67
N GLU A 349 13.91 -10.20 -6.73
CA GLU A 349 14.71 -8.98 -6.62
C GLU A 349 16.20 -9.31 -6.46
N LYS A 350 16.54 -10.24 -5.57
CA LYS A 350 17.91 -10.74 -5.41
C LYS A 350 18.45 -11.41 -6.68
N GLY A 351 17.63 -12.23 -7.33
CA GLY A 351 18.01 -12.89 -8.57
C GLY A 351 18.29 -11.88 -9.68
N LEU A 352 17.38 -10.94 -9.93
CA LEU A 352 17.55 -9.90 -10.95
C LEU A 352 18.80 -9.04 -10.68
N ALA A 353 19.01 -8.63 -9.43
CA ALA A 353 20.20 -7.87 -9.02
C ALA A 353 21.50 -8.65 -9.25
N GLN A 354 21.56 -9.94 -8.92
CA GLN A 354 22.72 -10.81 -9.15
C GLN A 354 23.09 -10.93 -10.63
N TYR A 355 22.09 -10.95 -11.51
CA TYR A 355 22.29 -10.98 -12.96
C TYR A 355 22.52 -9.59 -13.59
N GLY A 356 22.49 -8.51 -12.80
CA GLY A 356 22.63 -7.13 -13.30
C GLY A 356 21.49 -6.72 -14.21
N ILE A 357 20.29 -7.27 -14.02
CA ILE A 357 19.08 -6.97 -14.78
C ILE A 357 18.40 -5.77 -14.14
N PRO A 358 18.27 -4.62 -14.83
CA PRO A 358 17.51 -3.50 -14.29
C PRO A 358 16.01 -3.87 -14.24
N PHE A 359 15.39 -3.68 -13.10
CA PHE A 359 13.99 -3.99 -12.89
C PHE A 359 13.26 -2.89 -12.12
N PHE A 360 11.95 -2.87 -12.28
CA PHE A 360 11.05 -2.07 -11.46
C PHE A 360 9.98 -2.99 -10.89
N THR A 361 9.78 -2.91 -9.58
CA THR A 361 8.71 -3.61 -8.87
C THR A 361 7.71 -2.62 -8.31
N ASP A 362 6.43 -2.91 -8.48
CA ASP A 362 5.32 -2.15 -7.84
C ASP A 362 5.04 -2.66 -6.40
N ARG A 363 5.97 -3.43 -5.85
CA ARG A 363 5.87 -3.94 -4.49
C ARG A 363 6.14 -2.81 -3.49
N ARG A 364 5.29 -2.75 -2.48
CA ARG A 364 5.53 -1.88 -1.33
C ARG A 364 6.42 -2.62 -0.33
N HIS A 365 7.55 -2.02 0.02
CA HIS A 365 8.46 -2.58 1.00
C HIS A 365 8.05 -2.15 2.41
N PRO A 366 7.89 -3.09 3.38
CA PRO A 366 7.55 -2.72 4.74
C PRO A 366 8.74 -2.01 5.41
N MET A 367 8.47 -0.88 6.05
CA MET A 367 9.51 -0.10 6.76
C MET A 367 9.82 -0.62 8.17
N ARG A 368 9.23 -1.72 8.60
CA ARG A 368 9.46 -2.26 9.95
C ARG A 368 10.93 -2.63 10.24
N SER A 369 11.71 -2.93 9.21
CA SER A 369 13.16 -3.17 9.34
C SER A 369 14.01 -1.90 9.30
N HIS A 370 13.39 -0.72 9.15
CA HIS A 370 14.09 0.55 9.17
C HIS A 370 14.61 0.85 10.59
N PRO A 371 15.85 1.36 10.77
CA PRO A 371 16.40 1.65 12.10
C PRO A 371 15.52 2.52 12.99
N LEU A 372 14.76 3.47 12.42
CA LEU A 372 13.82 4.30 13.18
C LEU A 372 12.63 3.51 13.74
N ALA A 373 12.13 2.51 13.01
CA ALA A 373 11.08 1.63 13.52
C ALA A 373 11.59 0.78 14.70
N GLU A 374 12.82 0.25 14.56
CA GLU A 374 13.49 -0.49 15.61
C GLU A 374 13.78 0.40 16.84
N LEU A 375 14.18 1.66 16.63
CA LEU A 375 14.36 2.62 17.72
C LEU A 375 13.05 2.82 18.49
N LEU A 376 11.96 3.17 17.82
CA LEU A 376 10.69 3.49 18.46
C LEU A 376 10.09 2.29 19.22
N THR A 377 10.11 1.11 18.59
CA THR A 377 9.64 -0.12 19.26
C THR A 377 10.55 -0.52 20.41
N GLY A 378 11.85 -0.37 20.26
CA GLY A 378 12.85 -0.66 21.27
C GLY A 378 12.77 0.26 22.48
N LEU A 379 12.46 1.56 22.31
CA LEU A 379 12.27 2.49 23.44
C LEU A 379 11.13 2.05 24.39
N LEU A 380 10.07 1.46 23.87
CA LEU A 380 8.98 0.91 24.69
C LEU A 380 9.34 -0.47 25.25
N GLU A 381 9.93 -1.33 24.44
CA GLU A 381 10.30 -2.69 24.83
C GLU A 381 11.33 -2.73 25.96
N ILE A 382 12.27 -1.79 25.98
CA ILE A 382 13.30 -1.74 27.03
C ILE A 382 12.70 -1.57 28.42
N VAL A 383 11.61 -0.81 28.54
CA VAL A 383 10.89 -0.63 29.81
C VAL A 383 10.09 -1.87 30.17
N GLN A 384 9.35 -2.43 29.21
CA GLN A 384 8.53 -3.63 29.39
C GLN A 384 9.38 -4.85 29.76
N SER A 385 10.53 -5.01 29.11
CA SER A 385 11.48 -6.09 29.38
C SER A 385 12.36 -5.84 30.62
N ARG A 386 12.21 -4.70 31.30
CA ARG A 386 13.02 -4.28 32.45
C ARG A 386 14.52 -4.25 32.13
N PHE A 387 14.88 -3.67 31.00
CA PHE A 387 16.26 -3.61 30.50
C PHE A 387 16.89 -4.99 30.24
N ASN A 388 16.16 -5.86 29.58
CA ASN A 388 16.73 -7.12 29.09
C ASN A 388 17.94 -6.83 28.17
N HIS A 389 18.96 -7.66 28.28
CA HIS A 389 20.21 -7.54 27.51
C HIS A 389 19.96 -7.39 25.99
N ASP A 390 19.17 -8.28 25.42
CA ASP A 390 18.92 -8.29 23.97
C ASP A 390 18.17 -7.04 23.51
N ALA A 391 17.19 -6.57 24.29
CA ALA A 391 16.44 -5.35 23.98
C ALA A 391 17.34 -4.10 24.03
N VAL A 392 18.21 -4.00 25.06
CA VAL A 392 19.15 -2.88 25.22
C VAL A 392 20.12 -2.83 24.03
N PHE A 393 20.80 -3.95 23.73
CA PHE A 393 21.84 -3.92 22.68
C PHE A 393 21.27 -3.85 21.27
N ARG A 394 20.08 -4.40 21.02
CA ARG A 394 19.36 -4.18 19.77
C ARG A 394 19.06 -2.69 19.58
N LEU A 395 18.60 -2.01 20.63
CA LEU A 395 18.33 -0.58 20.60
C LEU A 395 19.60 0.25 20.39
N LEU A 396 20.69 -0.02 21.13
CA LEU A 396 21.96 0.69 20.99
C LEU A 396 22.61 0.49 19.60
N LYS A 397 22.32 -0.63 18.93
CA LYS A 397 22.83 -0.96 17.59
C LYS A 397 22.01 -0.33 16.45
N THR A 398 21.04 0.54 16.75
CA THR A 398 20.30 1.30 15.73
C THR A 398 21.06 2.49 15.16
N ASP A 399 22.24 2.79 15.70
CA ASP A 399 23.14 3.91 15.34
C ASP A 399 22.56 5.32 15.57
N PHE A 400 21.44 5.45 16.29
CA PHE A 400 20.92 6.75 16.73
C PHE A 400 21.54 7.27 18.04
N PHE A 401 22.14 6.39 18.81
CA PHE A 401 22.79 6.78 20.07
C PHE A 401 24.14 7.45 19.80
N PRO A 402 24.57 8.40 20.67
CA PRO A 402 25.86 9.08 20.52
C PRO A 402 27.03 8.17 20.95
N LEU A 403 27.06 6.96 20.39
CA LEU A 403 28.04 5.91 20.64
C LEU A 403 28.57 5.36 19.31
N SER A 404 29.88 5.13 19.24
CA SER A 404 30.42 4.37 18.11
C SER A 404 30.14 2.87 18.26
N ARG A 405 30.19 2.15 17.16
CA ARG A 405 29.97 0.69 17.16
C ARG A 405 30.98 -0.03 18.08
N GLU A 406 32.25 0.43 18.11
CA GLU A 406 33.26 -0.10 19.00
C GLU A 406 32.93 0.15 20.48
N GLU A 407 32.33 1.30 20.80
CA GLU A 407 31.89 1.62 22.17
C GLU A 407 30.73 0.72 22.59
N VAL A 408 29.78 0.46 21.67
CA VAL A 408 28.65 -0.47 21.93
C VAL A 408 29.18 -1.88 22.17
N ASP A 409 30.10 -2.38 21.35
CA ASP A 409 30.71 -3.70 21.51
C ASP A 409 31.50 -3.81 22.81
N LEU A 410 32.24 -2.76 23.19
CA LEU A 410 32.98 -2.71 24.47
C LEU A 410 31.99 -2.78 25.66
N LEU A 411 30.90 -2.04 25.58
CA LEU A 411 29.85 -1.99 26.59
C LEU A 411 29.16 -3.37 26.71
N GLU A 412 28.83 -4.01 25.58
CA GLU A 412 28.18 -5.33 25.54
C GLU A 412 29.06 -6.40 26.20
N ASN A 413 30.34 -6.44 25.84
CA ASN A 413 31.30 -7.35 26.46
C ASN A 413 31.43 -7.13 27.99
N TYR A 414 31.42 -5.85 28.43
CA TYR A 414 31.45 -5.55 29.85
C TYR A 414 30.18 -6.02 30.58
N CYS A 415 29.02 -5.78 29.98
CA CYS A 415 27.73 -6.21 30.54
C CYS A 415 27.63 -7.74 30.65
N LEU A 416 28.11 -8.47 29.65
CA LEU A 416 28.18 -9.94 29.67
C LEU A 416 29.14 -10.44 30.74
N GLU A 417 30.31 -9.84 30.85
CA GLU A 417 31.35 -10.21 31.81
C GLU A 417 30.90 -10.05 33.26
N PHE A 418 30.22 -8.93 33.58
CA PHE A 418 29.82 -8.61 34.94
C PHE A 418 28.33 -8.89 35.24
N GLY A 419 27.60 -9.44 34.27
CA GLY A 419 26.18 -9.79 34.43
C GLY A 419 25.29 -8.57 34.67
N ILE A 420 25.59 -7.44 33.99
CA ILE A 420 24.78 -6.23 34.07
C ILE A 420 23.41 -6.51 33.44
N ARG A 421 22.36 -6.32 34.20
CA ARG A 421 20.97 -6.61 33.80
C ARG A 421 19.96 -5.80 34.59
N GLU A 422 18.75 -5.71 34.06
CA GLU A 422 17.60 -5.08 34.72
C GLU A 422 17.93 -3.67 35.22
N LEU A 423 17.49 -3.32 36.43
CA LEU A 423 17.68 -2.01 37.03
C LEU A 423 19.14 -1.64 37.34
N MET A 424 20.08 -2.53 37.11
CA MET A 424 21.52 -2.19 37.18
C MET A 424 21.88 -1.14 36.14
N TRP A 425 21.15 -1.07 35.03
CA TRP A 425 21.31 -0.04 34.00
C TRP A 425 21.03 1.39 34.49
N LEU A 426 20.20 1.53 35.54
CA LEU A 426 19.84 2.83 36.12
C LEU A 426 20.81 3.29 37.23
N LYS A 427 21.77 2.46 37.62
CA LYS A 427 22.77 2.86 38.61
C LYS A 427 23.67 3.95 38.02
N PRO A 428 23.97 5.03 38.75
CA PRO A 428 24.77 6.13 38.23
C PRO A 428 26.23 5.75 37.95
N GLU A 429 26.75 4.76 38.67
CA GLU A 429 28.13 4.35 38.55
C GLU A 429 28.29 2.84 38.46
N TRP A 430 29.16 2.41 37.57
CA TRP A 430 29.56 1.02 37.38
C TRP A 430 31.04 0.88 37.71
N THR A 431 31.38 0.27 38.83
CA THR A 431 32.74 0.14 39.36
C THR A 431 33.22 -1.32 39.33
N TYR A 432 32.59 -2.18 38.54
CA TYR A 432 32.91 -3.62 38.45
C TYR A 432 34.28 -3.79 37.76
N ARG A 433 35.18 -4.56 38.41
CA ARG A 433 36.54 -4.81 37.92
C ARG A 433 36.81 -6.31 37.92
N ARG A 434 37.74 -6.73 37.06
CA ARG A 434 38.27 -8.10 37.07
C ARG A 434 39.01 -8.38 38.37
N ARG A 435 38.91 -9.61 38.89
CA ARG A 435 39.58 -9.98 40.14
C ARG A 435 41.10 -10.07 40.02
N ASP A 436 41.62 -10.44 38.82
CA ASP A 436 43.05 -10.71 38.56
C ASP A 436 43.76 -9.49 37.94
N THR A 437 43.45 -8.29 38.39
CA THR A 437 44.07 -7.05 37.86
C THR A 437 45.43 -6.73 38.42
N GLY A 438 45.95 -7.55 39.33
CA GLY A 438 47.23 -7.31 39.99
C GLY A 438 47.18 -6.20 41.07
N PRO A 439 48.30 -5.92 41.74
CA PRO A 439 48.35 -4.88 42.76
C PRO A 439 48.21 -3.47 42.15
N GLU A 440 47.77 -2.52 42.98
CA GLU A 440 47.62 -1.13 42.61
C GLU A 440 48.97 -0.56 42.11
N GLY A 441 48.93 0.12 40.94
CA GLY A 441 50.14 0.62 40.25
C GLY A 441 50.80 -0.34 39.27
N SER A 442 50.24 -1.57 39.06
CA SER A 442 50.71 -2.44 37.99
C SER A 442 50.07 -2.06 36.63
N ASP A 443 50.75 -2.37 35.53
CA ASP A 443 50.25 -2.13 34.17
C ASP A 443 48.88 -2.75 33.91
N SER A 444 48.57 -3.88 34.54
CA SER A 444 47.28 -4.52 34.42
C SER A 444 46.19 -3.79 35.21
N TYR A 445 46.51 -3.25 36.37
CA TYR A 445 45.60 -2.42 37.17
C TYR A 445 45.27 -1.10 36.46
N GLU A 446 46.30 -0.45 35.89
CA GLU A 446 46.11 0.82 35.14
C GLU A 446 45.25 0.61 33.89
N ARG A 447 45.47 -0.47 33.12
CA ARG A 447 44.67 -0.85 31.96
C ARG A 447 43.22 -1.11 32.32
N GLU A 448 42.94 -1.83 33.41
CA GLU A 448 41.57 -2.09 33.86
C GLU A 448 40.93 -0.80 34.38
N THR A 449 41.66 0.07 35.05
CA THR A 449 41.17 1.39 35.49
C THR A 449 40.77 2.24 34.31
N LEU A 450 41.57 2.28 33.26
CA LEU A 450 41.24 3.01 32.03
C LEU A 450 40.02 2.40 31.32
N ARG A 451 39.91 1.06 31.28
CA ARG A 451 38.75 0.36 30.73
C ARG A 451 37.45 0.72 31.48
N VAL A 452 37.44 0.65 32.80
CA VAL A 452 36.30 1.02 33.62
C VAL A 452 35.94 2.51 33.43
N SER A 453 36.92 3.40 33.35
CA SER A 453 36.68 4.81 33.07
C SER A 453 36.01 5.04 31.70
N ARG A 454 36.44 4.31 30.66
CA ARG A 454 35.80 4.36 29.35
C ARG A 454 34.34 3.84 29.41
N ILE A 455 34.09 2.73 30.09
CA ILE A 455 32.76 2.20 30.28
C ILE A 455 31.85 3.19 31.02
N GLN A 456 32.36 3.80 32.09
CA GLN A 456 31.62 4.82 32.84
C GLN A 456 31.29 6.05 32.00
N ASN A 457 32.19 6.49 31.14
CA ASN A 457 31.92 7.57 30.19
C ASN A 457 30.85 7.18 29.18
N ILE A 458 30.87 5.96 28.62
CA ILE A 458 29.83 5.46 27.71
C ILE A 458 28.49 5.40 28.43
N HIS A 459 28.46 4.80 29.62
CA HIS A 459 27.23 4.64 30.40
C HIS A 459 26.61 6.00 30.78
N SER A 460 27.42 6.99 31.17
CA SER A 460 26.92 8.32 31.54
C SER A 460 26.24 9.09 30.41
N ARG A 461 26.53 8.75 29.15
CA ARG A 461 25.86 9.33 27.97
C ARG A 461 24.46 8.75 27.72
N ILE A 462 24.15 7.54 28.21
CA ILE A 462 22.90 6.84 27.96
C ILE A 462 21.98 6.76 29.17
N VAL A 463 22.53 6.74 30.38
CA VAL A 463 21.73 6.58 31.61
C VAL A 463 20.64 7.63 31.80
N PRO A 464 20.81 8.92 31.43
CA PRO A 464 19.73 9.90 31.57
C PRO A 464 18.48 9.54 30.75
N LEU A 465 18.70 9.01 29.52
CA LEU A 465 17.58 8.55 28.70
C LEU A 465 16.91 7.31 29.30
N TRP A 466 17.69 6.37 29.86
CA TRP A 466 17.14 5.18 30.56
C TRP A 466 16.28 5.55 31.76
N GLN A 467 16.69 6.56 32.53
CA GLN A 467 15.91 7.07 33.65
C GLN A 467 14.61 7.71 33.17
N LEU A 468 14.69 8.57 32.16
CA LEU A 468 13.53 9.22 31.57
C LEU A 468 12.49 8.18 31.07
N LEU A 469 12.95 7.17 30.32
CA LEU A 469 12.10 6.10 29.81
C LEU A 469 11.48 5.26 30.94
N TRP A 470 12.26 4.91 31.95
CA TRP A 470 11.81 4.11 33.07
C TRP A 470 10.76 4.82 33.92
N ASP A 471 10.97 6.09 34.21
CA ASP A 471 10.07 6.87 35.07
C ASP A 471 8.73 7.12 34.40
N PHE A 472 8.72 7.36 33.09
CA PHE A 472 7.52 7.57 32.32
C PHE A 472 6.84 6.26 31.91
N GLY A 473 7.58 5.34 31.31
CA GLY A 473 7.03 4.19 30.59
C GLY A 473 6.41 3.09 31.47
N ARG A 474 6.35 3.25 32.79
CA ARG A 474 5.72 2.29 33.72
C ARG A 474 4.25 2.58 34.01
N GLN A 475 3.75 3.73 33.64
CA GLN A 475 2.42 4.20 33.98
C GLN A 475 1.56 4.36 32.72
N SER A 476 0.26 4.38 32.91
CA SER A 476 -0.66 4.75 31.82
C SER A 476 -0.68 6.26 31.67
N HIS A 477 -0.55 6.72 30.45
CA HIS A 477 -0.58 8.12 30.07
C HIS A 477 -1.58 8.34 28.95
N THR A 478 -1.96 9.59 28.71
CA THR A 478 -2.80 9.94 27.56
C THR A 478 -2.04 9.74 26.25
N GLY A 479 -2.75 9.56 25.17
CA GLY A 479 -2.12 9.47 23.83
C GLY A 479 -1.25 10.69 23.52
N TYR A 480 -1.69 11.89 23.98
CA TYR A 480 -0.90 13.12 23.86
C TYR A 480 0.44 13.03 24.62
N GLU A 481 0.41 12.64 25.89
CA GLU A 481 1.61 12.52 26.71
C GLU A 481 2.59 11.46 26.18
N TRP A 482 2.08 10.34 25.64
CA TRP A 482 2.91 9.33 24.99
C TRP A 482 3.63 9.88 23.75
N CYS A 483 2.92 10.59 22.88
CA CYS A 483 3.51 11.19 21.70
C CYS A 483 4.55 12.26 22.02
N GLU A 484 4.25 13.14 23.00
CA GLU A 484 5.17 14.17 23.49
C GLU A 484 6.46 13.54 24.06
N HIS A 485 6.33 12.48 24.84
CA HIS A 485 7.45 11.77 25.42
C HIS A 485 8.33 11.10 24.36
N LEU A 486 7.72 10.35 23.42
CA LEU A 486 8.45 9.70 22.32
C LEU A 486 9.12 10.74 21.42
N TYR A 487 8.43 11.83 21.09
CA TYR A 487 9.02 12.93 20.34
C TYR A 487 10.23 13.55 21.04
N THR A 488 10.13 13.77 22.36
CA THR A 488 11.25 14.27 23.17
C THR A 488 12.45 13.31 23.12
N CYS A 489 12.22 11.99 23.12
CA CYS A 489 13.28 11.01 22.95
C CYS A 489 13.93 11.11 21.56
N LEU A 490 13.14 11.26 20.49
CA LEU A 490 13.67 11.42 19.12
C LEU A 490 14.54 12.70 18.99
N GLU A 491 14.10 13.81 19.58
CA GLU A 491 14.85 15.07 19.60
C GLU A 491 16.15 14.95 20.41
N SER A 492 16.11 14.32 21.59
CA SER A 492 17.31 14.12 22.43
C SER A 492 18.37 13.25 21.77
N LEU A 493 17.96 12.32 20.91
CA LEU A 493 18.82 11.46 20.10
C LEU A 493 19.18 12.09 18.75
N HIS A 494 18.74 13.32 18.47
CA HIS A 494 18.99 14.04 17.21
C HIS A 494 18.57 13.25 15.95
N VAL A 495 17.52 12.44 16.03
CA VAL A 495 17.05 11.54 14.97
C VAL A 495 16.85 12.25 13.63
N PRO A 496 16.21 13.45 13.54
CA PRO A 496 16.04 14.14 12.25
C PRO A 496 17.37 14.47 11.56
N ARG A 497 18.37 14.84 12.35
CA ARG A 497 19.72 15.16 11.85
C ARG A 497 20.43 13.91 11.32
N THR A 498 20.35 12.81 12.05
CA THR A 498 20.95 11.52 11.68
C THR A 498 20.34 11.00 10.38
N LEU A 499 19.01 10.98 10.28
CA LEU A 499 18.31 10.56 9.06
C LEU A 499 18.64 11.44 7.85
N SER A 500 18.73 12.77 8.04
CA SER A 500 19.15 13.68 6.98
C SER A 500 20.61 13.47 6.53
N GLN A 501 21.46 13.02 7.42
CA GLN A 501 22.84 12.66 7.11
C GLN A 501 22.86 11.35 6.30
N TRP A 502 22.19 10.29 6.77
CA TRP A 502 22.11 9.01 6.07
C TRP A 502 21.50 9.15 4.67
N SER A 503 20.43 9.96 4.53
CA SER A 503 19.86 10.24 3.21
C SER A 503 20.88 10.87 2.25
N ARG A 504 21.70 11.83 2.73
CA ARG A 504 22.75 12.46 1.91
C ARG A 504 23.89 11.49 1.56
N GLU A 505 24.28 10.62 2.49
CA GLU A 505 25.29 9.60 2.27
C GLU A 505 24.80 8.58 1.23
N ALA A 506 23.56 8.10 1.34
CA ALA A 506 22.93 7.20 0.39
C ALA A 506 22.84 7.82 -1.03
N VAL A 507 22.47 9.11 -1.13
CA VAL A 507 22.49 9.83 -2.43
C VAL A 507 23.90 9.87 -3.03
N ALA A 508 24.93 10.13 -2.20
CA ALA A 508 26.31 10.18 -2.66
C ALA A 508 26.82 8.81 -3.16
N GLU A 509 26.29 7.72 -2.61
CA GLU A 509 26.58 6.35 -3.03
C GLU A 509 25.70 5.88 -4.20
N GLY A 510 24.73 6.69 -4.65
CA GLY A 510 23.81 6.36 -5.72
C GLY A 510 22.62 5.47 -5.29
N LEU A 511 22.41 5.33 -3.97
CA LEU A 511 21.35 4.53 -3.35
C LEU A 511 20.10 5.40 -3.10
N GLN A 512 19.47 5.86 -4.19
CA GLN A 512 18.33 6.79 -4.11
C GLN A 512 17.15 6.21 -3.31
N GLU A 513 16.89 4.93 -3.44
CA GLU A 513 15.80 4.24 -2.73
C GLU A 513 15.99 4.28 -1.21
N GLU A 514 17.22 4.08 -0.74
CA GLU A 514 17.56 4.15 0.67
C GLU A 514 17.43 5.58 1.19
N ALA A 515 17.87 6.56 0.42
CA ALA A 515 17.73 7.98 0.74
C ALA A 515 16.26 8.38 0.92
N ASP A 516 15.41 7.98 -0.03
CA ASP A 516 13.97 8.25 0.00
C ASP A 516 13.28 7.55 1.18
N SER A 517 13.74 6.34 1.55
CA SER A 517 13.19 5.61 2.69
C SER A 517 13.39 6.35 4.01
N HIS A 518 14.57 6.92 4.24
CA HIS A 518 14.90 7.70 5.44
C HIS A 518 13.98 8.94 5.58
N GLU A 519 13.75 9.65 4.48
CA GLU A 519 12.90 10.85 4.49
C GLU A 519 11.43 10.50 4.68
N GLN A 520 10.93 9.48 3.97
CA GLN A 520 9.55 9.04 4.06
C GLN A 520 9.22 8.49 5.44
N MET A 521 10.13 7.70 6.05
CA MET A 521 9.90 7.10 7.35
C MET A 521 9.66 8.15 8.44
N TYR A 522 10.49 9.19 8.51
CA TYR A 522 10.31 10.23 9.51
C TYR A 522 8.97 10.97 9.37
N LYS A 523 8.62 11.36 8.14
CA LYS A 523 7.33 12.02 7.85
C LYS A 523 6.12 11.17 8.28
N ARG A 524 6.20 9.86 8.08
CA ARG A 524 5.12 8.94 8.46
C ARG A 524 5.02 8.74 9.97
N VAL A 525 6.15 8.68 10.67
CA VAL A 525 6.16 8.63 12.15
C VAL A 525 5.52 9.89 12.75
N ILE A 526 5.86 11.07 12.23
CA ILE A 526 5.26 12.32 12.71
C ILE A 526 3.74 12.32 12.44
N ARG A 527 3.33 11.91 11.24
CA ARG A 527 1.89 11.79 10.93
C ARG A 527 1.18 10.81 11.86
N PHE A 528 1.79 9.69 12.19
CA PHE A 528 1.24 8.75 13.17
C PHE A 528 1.07 9.40 14.55
N PHE A 529 2.04 10.19 15.01
CA PHE A 529 1.90 10.92 16.27
C PHE A 529 0.77 11.95 16.20
N ASP A 530 0.63 12.69 15.11
CA ASP A 530 -0.46 13.64 14.91
C ASP A 530 -1.83 12.94 14.96
N GLU A 531 -1.98 11.77 14.35
CA GLU A 531 -3.21 10.99 14.40
C GLU A 531 -3.51 10.43 15.79
N VAL A 532 -2.51 9.94 16.53
CA VAL A 532 -2.67 9.53 17.94
C VAL A 532 -3.07 10.71 18.80
N MET A 533 -2.45 11.87 18.64
CA MET A 533 -2.81 13.10 19.35
C MET A 533 -4.22 13.56 19.02
N LEU A 534 -4.67 13.42 17.79
CA LEU A 534 -6.04 13.78 17.38
C LEU A 534 -7.08 12.85 17.99
N LEU A 535 -6.85 11.54 17.94
CA LEU A 535 -7.85 10.50 18.24
C LEU A 535 -7.84 10.05 19.71
N ALA A 536 -6.66 10.01 20.33
CA ALA A 536 -6.46 9.52 21.70
C ALA A 536 -5.96 10.61 22.67
N LYS A 537 -6.23 11.88 22.37
CA LYS A 537 -5.72 13.03 23.15
C LYS A 537 -5.92 12.89 24.66
N THR A 538 -7.07 12.43 25.08
CA THR A 538 -7.47 12.28 26.50
C THR A 538 -7.63 10.82 26.94
N GLU A 539 -7.42 9.86 26.01
CA GLU A 539 -7.53 8.44 26.32
C GLU A 539 -6.30 7.95 27.04
N LEU A 540 -6.51 7.29 28.18
CA LEU A 540 -5.43 6.63 28.91
C LEU A 540 -5.03 5.34 28.19
N LEU A 541 -3.79 5.27 27.78
CA LEU A 541 -3.17 4.11 27.15
C LEU A 541 -2.13 3.51 28.08
N ALA A 542 -2.25 2.22 28.34
CA ALA A 542 -1.22 1.48 29.06
C ALA A 542 0.05 1.31 28.20
N PRO A 543 1.22 1.08 28.81
CA PRO A 543 2.46 0.86 28.07
C PRO A 543 2.37 -0.23 27.00
N ASP A 544 1.65 -1.32 27.28
CA ASP A 544 1.45 -2.40 26.33
C ASP A 544 0.53 -1.99 25.17
N GLU A 545 -0.47 -1.16 25.43
CA GLU A 545 -1.40 -0.69 24.41
C GLU A 545 -0.72 0.23 23.39
N ILE A 546 0.08 1.20 23.86
CA ILE A 546 0.82 2.09 22.96
C ILE A 546 1.91 1.33 22.19
N ALA A 547 2.55 0.33 22.79
CA ALA A 547 3.54 -0.50 22.09
C ALA A 547 2.91 -1.33 20.97
N VAL A 548 1.71 -1.87 21.18
CA VAL A 548 0.97 -2.59 20.14
C VAL A 548 0.55 -1.62 19.03
N LEU A 549 -0.02 -0.46 19.38
CA LEU A 549 -0.42 0.56 18.40
C LEU A 549 0.75 1.03 17.53
N LEU A 550 1.88 1.30 18.17
CA LEU A 550 3.09 1.74 17.47
C LEU A 550 3.62 0.65 16.52
N ARG A 551 3.69 -0.60 16.99
CA ARG A 551 4.17 -1.72 16.17
C ARG A 551 3.28 -1.94 14.96
N GLU A 552 1.97 -2.00 15.13
CA GLU A 552 1.04 -2.15 14.02
C GLU A 552 1.07 -0.96 13.06
N GLY A 553 1.16 0.26 13.62
CA GLY A 553 1.34 1.44 12.80
C GLY A 553 2.60 1.38 11.93
N LEU A 554 3.72 0.92 12.48
CA LEU A 554 4.99 0.80 11.77
C LEU A 554 5.03 -0.38 10.78
N ASP A 555 4.33 -1.49 11.08
CA ASP A 555 4.23 -2.63 10.16
C ASP A 555 3.50 -2.27 8.86
N GLU A 556 2.61 -1.29 8.88
CA GLU A 556 1.88 -0.79 7.71
C GLU A 556 2.60 0.31 6.95
N VAL A 557 3.58 0.94 7.57
CA VAL A 557 4.39 1.92 6.87
C VAL A 557 5.18 1.22 5.78
N THR A 558 4.84 1.55 4.55
CA THR A 558 5.52 1.02 3.37
C THR A 558 6.09 2.18 2.55
N TYR A 559 7.19 1.96 1.88
CA TYR A 559 7.68 2.89 0.86
C TYR A 559 7.51 2.27 -0.53
N SER A 560 7.26 3.11 -1.51
CA SER A 560 7.26 2.73 -2.92
C SER A 560 8.55 3.23 -3.54
N LEU A 561 9.11 2.41 -4.41
CA LEU A 561 10.22 2.83 -5.27
C LEU A 561 9.78 4.01 -6.15
N GLY A 562 10.72 4.87 -6.50
CA GLY A 562 10.48 5.99 -7.39
C GLY A 562 9.90 5.57 -8.74
N PRO A 563 9.52 6.53 -9.60
CA PRO A 563 8.95 6.20 -10.90
C PRO A 563 9.93 5.34 -11.71
N PRO A 564 9.40 4.40 -12.51
CA PRO A 564 10.23 3.48 -13.28
C PRO A 564 11.20 4.21 -14.19
N GLY A 565 12.43 3.72 -14.28
CA GLY A 565 13.41 4.19 -15.27
C GLY A 565 12.93 4.01 -16.72
N LEU A 566 13.72 4.43 -17.69
CA LEU A 566 13.34 4.37 -19.11
C LEU A 566 13.42 2.96 -19.73
N ASP A 567 14.29 2.10 -19.21
CA ASP A 567 14.52 0.75 -19.76
C ASP A 567 14.80 -0.25 -18.61
N HIS A 568 13.79 -1.00 -18.19
CA HIS A 568 13.84 -1.98 -17.11
C HIS A 568 12.78 -3.06 -17.32
N VAL A 569 13.00 -4.22 -16.71
CA VAL A 569 12.02 -5.31 -16.63
C VAL A 569 10.93 -4.92 -15.62
N ALA A 570 9.68 -4.98 -16.04
CA ALA A 570 8.56 -4.73 -15.13
C ALA A 570 8.22 -6.00 -14.34
N VAL A 571 8.19 -5.89 -13.00
CA VAL A 571 7.72 -6.94 -12.10
C VAL A 571 6.41 -6.49 -11.48
N THR A 572 5.32 -7.22 -11.72
CA THR A 572 3.98 -6.84 -11.27
C THR A 572 3.15 -8.05 -10.87
N THR A 573 2.00 -7.83 -10.25
CA THR A 573 1.04 -8.91 -10.00
C THR A 573 0.10 -9.09 -11.19
N VAL A 574 -0.48 -10.28 -11.33
CA VAL A 574 -1.48 -10.57 -12.38
C VAL A 574 -2.64 -9.59 -12.32
N GLU A 575 -3.04 -9.16 -11.12
CA GLU A 575 -4.14 -8.20 -10.91
C GLU A 575 -3.83 -6.80 -11.46
N ARG A 576 -2.56 -6.39 -11.48
CA ARG A 576 -2.10 -5.10 -12.01
C ARG A 576 -1.51 -5.23 -13.42
N GLY A 577 -1.04 -6.43 -13.78
CA GLY A 577 -0.35 -6.72 -15.03
C GLY A 577 -1.20 -6.55 -16.29
N TYR A 578 -2.53 -6.52 -16.19
CA TYR A 578 -3.41 -6.27 -17.34
C TYR A 578 -3.17 -4.89 -17.99
N THR A 579 -2.45 -4.01 -17.30
CA THR A 579 -2.11 -2.67 -17.78
C THR A 579 -0.79 -2.63 -18.57
N THR A 580 -0.01 -3.71 -18.61
CA THR A 580 1.29 -3.76 -19.29
C THR A 580 1.16 -4.33 -20.71
N GLU A 581 1.87 -3.73 -21.68
CA GLU A 581 2.08 -4.30 -23.02
C GLU A 581 3.55 -4.65 -23.17
N SER A 582 3.84 -5.93 -23.16
CA SER A 582 5.20 -6.44 -23.29
C SER A 582 5.27 -7.47 -24.40
N ALA A 583 6.41 -7.50 -25.07
CA ALA A 583 6.65 -8.50 -26.10
C ALA A 583 6.82 -9.91 -25.48
N ILE A 584 7.44 -9.97 -24.31
CA ILE A 584 7.68 -11.21 -23.57
C ILE A 584 7.10 -11.09 -22.15
N VAL A 585 6.36 -12.12 -21.74
CA VAL A 585 5.75 -12.18 -20.42
C VAL A 585 6.10 -13.52 -19.77
N PHE A 586 6.67 -13.45 -18.56
CA PHE A 586 6.82 -14.58 -17.65
C PHE A 586 5.67 -14.54 -16.64
N VAL A 587 4.99 -15.69 -16.39
CA VAL A 587 3.83 -15.78 -15.49
C VAL A 587 4.08 -16.87 -14.45
#